data_4c059ea03795c43cf88ed4a08aba6325
#
_entry.id   4c059ea03795c43cf88ed4a08aba6325
#
_cell.length_a   1.000
_cell.length_b   1.000
_cell.length_c   1.000
_cell.angle_alpha   90.00
_cell.angle_beta   90.00
_cell.angle_gamma   90.00
#
_symmetry.space_group_name_H-M   'P 1'
#
loop_
_entity.id
_entity.type
_entity.pdbx_description
1 polymer ?
#
loop_
_entity_poly.entity_id
_entity_poly.type
_entity_poly.pdbx_seq_one_letter_code
_entity_poly.pdbx_strand_id
1 'polypeptide(L)'
;MSVELPASLRAAVARELEGVSRKGLAERTARTTAAYRAGKGSAGVIREAEDALAYALARLPATYAACRRVFAEAVARAPGFAPQRLLDAGSGPGAASWAALEVWPELAAMNWLDSSPTFLQIAARLARDGPAALRSAEATRTDLVAGGSTWPRADLVACSYALAEIPADRQAAVTADLWTACEGLMALVEPGTPSGFARLRAAREALIAQGAQILAPCPHQGPCPMAGDDWCHFSVRLPRSRDHRLAKGAEVPFEDEPYAYLLAARPGIGAAAPARVLAPPRSAKPGIDLKLCTPAGLEPRFAARRDKAAYAVARRLDWGDAAE
;
A
#
# COMPACT_ATOMS: atom_id res chain seq x y z
N MET A 1 -2.43 15.96 0.44
CA MET A 1 -2.80 16.07 -1.01
C MET A 1 -3.62 14.86 -1.41
N SER A 2 -4.64 15.03 -2.29
CA SER A 2 -5.45 13.93 -2.83
C SER A 2 -4.68 13.17 -3.91
N VAL A 3 -4.79 11.84 -3.93
CA VAL A 3 -4.14 10.98 -4.93
C VAL A 3 -5.18 10.49 -5.93
N GLU A 4 -5.00 10.81 -7.20
CA GLU A 4 -5.89 10.42 -8.29
C GLU A 4 -5.29 9.26 -9.09
N LEU A 5 -6.17 8.42 -9.66
CA LEU A 5 -5.74 7.41 -10.62
C LEU A 5 -5.19 8.08 -11.90
N PRO A 6 -4.18 7.48 -12.57
CA PRO A 6 -3.74 7.90 -13.89
C PRO A 6 -4.90 7.99 -14.89
N ALA A 7 -4.83 8.92 -15.82
CA ALA A 7 -5.89 9.12 -16.82
C ALA A 7 -6.13 7.85 -17.65
N SER A 8 -5.07 7.13 -18.04
CA SER A 8 -5.14 5.86 -18.76
C SER A 8 -5.86 4.76 -17.96
N LEU A 9 -5.58 4.66 -16.66
CA LEU A 9 -6.28 3.69 -15.80
C LEU A 9 -7.75 4.06 -15.59
N ARG A 10 -8.07 5.36 -15.42
CA ARG A 10 -9.47 5.81 -15.35
C ARG A 10 -10.23 5.46 -16.63
N ALA A 11 -9.64 5.71 -17.80
CA ALA A 11 -10.22 5.36 -19.09
C ALA A 11 -10.40 3.84 -19.26
N ALA A 12 -9.42 3.04 -18.81
CA ALA A 12 -9.52 1.59 -18.83
C ALA A 12 -10.68 1.08 -17.96
N VAL A 13 -10.81 1.58 -16.73
CA VAL A 13 -11.95 1.23 -15.86
C VAL A 13 -13.28 1.66 -16.49
N ALA A 14 -13.36 2.87 -17.05
CA ALA A 14 -14.58 3.36 -17.70
C ALA A 14 -15.02 2.44 -18.86
N ARG A 15 -14.08 2.00 -19.69
CA ARG A 15 -14.33 1.06 -20.80
C ARG A 15 -14.85 -0.29 -20.29
N GLU A 16 -14.27 -0.84 -19.23
CA GLU A 16 -14.73 -2.11 -18.66
C GLU A 16 -16.15 -2.00 -18.03
N LEU A 17 -16.59 -0.78 -17.74
CA LEU A 17 -17.92 -0.50 -17.22
C LEU A 17 -18.99 -0.34 -18.31
N GLU A 18 -18.63 -0.26 -19.60
CA GLU A 18 -19.59 -0.11 -20.69
C GLU A 18 -20.53 -1.31 -20.78
N GLY A 19 -21.84 -1.04 -20.81
CA GLY A 19 -22.86 -2.09 -20.85
C GLY A 19 -23.09 -2.86 -19.55
N VAL A 20 -22.31 -2.61 -18.48
CA VAL A 20 -22.40 -3.36 -17.21
C VAL A 20 -23.39 -2.68 -16.25
N SER A 21 -24.25 -3.47 -15.60
CA SER A 21 -25.23 -3.00 -14.62
C SER A 21 -24.56 -2.40 -13.37
N ARG A 22 -24.77 -1.11 -13.14
CA ARG A 22 -24.24 -0.43 -11.92
C ARG A 22 -24.86 -0.96 -10.63
N LYS A 23 -26.14 -1.39 -10.68
CA LYS A 23 -26.79 -2.05 -9.55
C LYS A 23 -26.15 -3.39 -9.24
N GLY A 24 -25.91 -4.23 -10.26
CA GLY A 24 -25.21 -5.51 -10.09
C GLY A 24 -23.80 -5.35 -9.49
N LEU A 25 -23.04 -4.32 -9.94
CA LEU A 25 -21.72 -4.02 -9.36
C LEU A 25 -21.81 -3.58 -7.89
N ALA A 26 -22.82 -2.80 -7.52
CA ALA A 26 -23.01 -2.38 -6.13
C ALA A 26 -23.33 -3.58 -5.21
N GLU A 27 -24.17 -4.50 -5.65
CA GLU A 27 -24.49 -5.74 -4.92
C GLU A 27 -23.23 -6.62 -4.73
N ARG A 28 -22.41 -6.77 -5.78
CA ARG A 28 -21.14 -7.50 -5.72
C ARG A 28 -20.14 -6.82 -4.78
N THR A 29 -20.04 -5.50 -4.84
CA THR A 29 -19.20 -4.70 -3.93
C THR A 29 -19.62 -4.88 -2.47
N ALA A 30 -20.91 -4.89 -2.18
CA ALA A 30 -21.44 -5.10 -0.84
C ALA A 30 -21.08 -6.51 -0.30
N ARG A 31 -21.23 -7.56 -1.14
CA ARG A 31 -20.82 -8.93 -0.77
C ARG A 31 -19.35 -9.03 -0.46
N THR A 32 -18.50 -8.45 -1.31
CA THR A 32 -17.05 -8.43 -1.13
C THR A 32 -16.67 -7.70 0.16
N THR A 33 -17.28 -6.54 0.41
CA THR A 33 -17.04 -5.77 1.65
C THR A 33 -17.43 -6.56 2.89
N ALA A 34 -18.57 -7.27 2.86
CA ALA A 34 -19.02 -8.12 3.96
C ALA A 34 -18.05 -9.28 4.21
N ALA A 35 -17.51 -9.91 3.16
CA ALA A 35 -16.53 -11.00 3.28
C ALA A 35 -15.23 -10.52 3.94
N TYR A 36 -14.69 -9.36 3.51
CA TYR A 36 -13.50 -8.79 4.14
C TYR A 36 -13.72 -8.41 5.61
N ARG A 37 -14.87 -7.83 5.95
CA ARG A 37 -15.21 -7.54 7.36
C ARG A 37 -15.33 -8.79 8.21
N ALA A 38 -15.73 -9.92 7.60
CA ALA A 38 -15.80 -11.22 8.25
C ALA A 38 -14.46 -11.99 8.25
N GLY A 39 -13.37 -11.38 7.75
CA GLY A 39 -12.05 -12.01 7.67
C GLY A 39 -11.93 -13.16 6.66
N LYS A 40 -12.83 -13.25 5.67
CA LYS A 40 -12.89 -14.35 4.69
C LYS A 40 -12.05 -14.13 3.43
N GLY A 41 -11.44 -12.95 3.28
CA GLY A 41 -10.64 -12.60 2.10
C GLY A 41 -11.42 -12.57 0.79
N SER A 42 -10.69 -12.58 -0.33
CA SER A 42 -11.24 -12.47 -1.70
C SER A 42 -11.64 -13.81 -2.31
N ALA A 43 -10.98 -14.90 -1.99
CA ALA A 43 -11.09 -16.20 -2.67
C ALA A 43 -12.52 -16.77 -2.74
N GLY A 44 -13.34 -16.48 -1.73
CA GLY A 44 -14.72 -16.96 -1.68
C GLY A 44 -15.73 -16.14 -2.47
N VAL A 45 -15.39 -14.91 -2.87
CA VAL A 45 -16.33 -13.91 -3.42
C VAL A 45 -15.95 -13.37 -4.79
N ILE A 46 -14.70 -13.49 -5.20
CA ILE A 46 -14.21 -13.09 -6.53
C ILE A 46 -14.16 -14.34 -7.43
N ARG A 47 -15.24 -14.63 -8.11
CA ARG A 47 -15.43 -15.85 -8.92
C ARG A 47 -15.61 -15.53 -10.40
N GLU A 48 -16.32 -14.47 -10.71
CA GLU A 48 -16.69 -14.06 -12.05
C GLU A 48 -16.01 -12.74 -12.45
N ALA A 49 -15.95 -12.47 -13.75
CA ALA A 49 -15.34 -11.25 -14.29
C ALA A 49 -15.95 -9.96 -13.69
N GLU A 50 -17.28 -9.98 -13.45
CA GLU A 50 -17.98 -8.84 -12.85
C GLU A 50 -17.67 -8.67 -11.36
N ASP A 51 -17.31 -9.73 -10.62
CA ASP A 51 -16.83 -9.60 -9.24
C ASP A 51 -15.48 -8.87 -9.21
N ALA A 52 -14.57 -9.26 -10.11
CA ALA A 52 -13.27 -8.59 -10.23
C ALA A 52 -13.42 -7.14 -10.72
N LEU A 53 -14.37 -6.86 -11.61
CA LEU A 53 -14.67 -5.49 -12.06
C LEU A 53 -15.27 -4.66 -10.92
N ALA A 54 -16.20 -5.21 -10.13
CA ALA A 54 -16.73 -4.54 -8.95
C ALA A 54 -15.63 -4.21 -7.92
N TYR A 55 -14.68 -5.14 -7.72
CA TYR A 55 -13.51 -4.92 -6.89
C TYR A 55 -12.60 -3.83 -7.46
N ALA A 56 -12.29 -3.88 -8.77
CA ALA A 56 -11.48 -2.88 -9.44
C ALA A 56 -12.13 -1.48 -9.36
N LEU A 57 -13.45 -1.38 -9.44
CA LEU A 57 -14.17 -0.12 -9.29
C LEU A 57 -14.12 0.42 -7.85
N ALA A 58 -14.29 -0.45 -6.85
CA ALA A 58 -14.51 -0.04 -5.46
C ALA A 58 -13.22 -0.03 -4.60
N ARG A 59 -12.25 -0.90 -4.88
CA ARG A 59 -11.07 -1.10 -4.03
C ARG A 59 -9.75 -0.70 -4.67
N LEU A 60 -9.57 -0.91 -5.99
CA LEU A 60 -8.34 -0.55 -6.68
C LEU A 60 -7.95 0.92 -6.46
N PRO A 61 -8.86 1.92 -6.50
CA PRO A 61 -8.47 3.31 -6.28
C PRO A 61 -7.84 3.56 -4.90
N ALA A 62 -8.35 2.91 -3.86
CA ALA A 62 -7.84 3.03 -2.50
C ALA A 62 -6.46 2.36 -2.35
N THR A 63 -6.31 1.12 -2.86
CA THR A 63 -5.04 0.41 -2.88
C THR A 63 -3.98 1.17 -3.68
N TYR A 64 -4.34 1.68 -4.86
CA TYR A 64 -3.46 2.54 -5.66
C TYR A 64 -2.98 3.76 -4.88
N ALA A 65 -3.90 4.48 -4.23
CA ALA A 65 -3.57 5.69 -3.48
C ALA A 65 -2.60 5.40 -2.32
N ALA A 66 -2.83 4.32 -1.57
CA ALA A 66 -1.94 3.88 -0.50
C ALA A 66 -0.55 3.51 -1.05
N CYS A 67 -0.48 2.66 -2.08
CA CYS A 67 0.78 2.26 -2.72
C CYS A 67 1.54 3.46 -3.28
N ARG A 68 0.84 4.41 -3.93
CA ARG A 68 1.44 5.64 -4.48
C ARG A 68 2.10 6.50 -3.40
N ARG A 69 1.48 6.59 -2.20
CA ARG A 69 2.06 7.30 -1.04
C ARG A 69 3.28 6.55 -0.49
N VAL A 70 3.19 5.24 -0.39
CA VAL A 70 4.30 4.39 0.09
C VAL A 70 5.49 4.45 -0.86
N PHE A 71 5.27 4.40 -2.17
CA PHE A 71 6.36 4.50 -3.16
C PHE A 71 6.96 5.91 -3.22
N ALA A 72 6.15 6.96 -3.03
CA ALA A 72 6.68 8.32 -2.89
C ALA A 72 7.61 8.46 -1.66
N GLU A 73 7.27 7.80 -0.56
CA GLU A 73 8.15 7.74 0.61
C GLU A 73 9.41 6.93 0.31
N ALA A 74 9.31 5.84 -0.46
CA ALA A 74 10.48 5.06 -0.89
C ALA A 74 11.48 5.92 -1.67
N VAL A 75 11.01 6.75 -2.61
CA VAL A 75 11.88 7.70 -3.34
C VAL A 75 12.51 8.70 -2.39
N ALA A 76 11.77 9.23 -1.42
CA ALA A 76 12.31 10.17 -0.44
C ALA A 76 13.37 9.54 0.47
N ARG A 77 13.25 8.25 0.79
CA ARG A 77 14.20 7.51 1.64
C ARG A 77 15.38 6.90 0.87
N ALA A 78 15.19 6.64 -0.42
CA ALA A 78 16.18 6.02 -1.30
C ALA A 78 16.22 6.75 -2.65
N PRO A 79 16.68 8.01 -2.72
CA PRO A 79 16.58 8.84 -3.93
C PRO A 79 17.40 8.32 -5.12
N GLY A 80 18.39 7.46 -4.88
CA GLY A 80 19.16 6.78 -5.93
C GLY A 80 18.61 5.43 -6.38
N PHE A 81 17.51 4.96 -5.78
CA PHE A 81 16.89 3.68 -6.14
C PHE A 81 16.06 3.82 -7.41
N ALA A 82 16.46 3.13 -8.47
CA ALA A 82 15.83 3.13 -9.79
C ALA A 82 15.53 1.68 -10.23
N PRO A 83 14.44 1.08 -9.76
CA PRO A 83 14.12 -0.31 -10.07
C PRO A 83 13.75 -0.47 -11.54
N GLN A 84 14.21 -1.57 -12.16
CA GLN A 84 13.86 -1.97 -13.52
C GLN A 84 12.84 -3.12 -13.55
N ARG A 85 12.77 -3.90 -12.45
CA ARG A 85 11.91 -5.08 -12.33
C ARG A 85 11.05 -4.96 -11.09
N LEU A 86 9.74 -5.19 -11.26
CA LEU A 86 8.75 -5.26 -10.18
C LEU A 86 8.20 -6.68 -10.08
N LEU A 87 8.15 -7.21 -8.87
CA LEU A 87 7.31 -8.34 -8.48
C LEU A 87 6.13 -7.82 -7.64
N ASP A 88 4.91 -7.94 -8.17
CA ASP A 88 3.67 -7.58 -7.47
C ASP A 88 2.99 -8.86 -6.98
N ALA A 89 3.16 -9.17 -5.70
CA ALA A 89 2.69 -10.41 -5.06
C ALA A 89 1.33 -10.21 -4.40
N GLY A 90 0.34 -10.99 -4.82
CA GLY A 90 -1.07 -10.74 -4.55
C GLY A 90 -1.53 -9.51 -5.33
N SER A 91 -1.19 -9.46 -6.62
CA SER A 91 -1.34 -8.27 -7.46
C SER A 91 -2.79 -7.79 -7.61
N GLY A 92 -3.76 -8.70 -7.43
CA GLY A 92 -5.16 -8.36 -7.67
C GLY A 92 -5.36 -7.76 -9.07
N PRO A 93 -6.08 -6.65 -9.21
CA PRO A 93 -6.23 -5.93 -10.47
C PRO A 93 -5.04 -5.03 -10.84
N GLY A 94 -3.86 -5.19 -10.22
CA GLY A 94 -2.62 -4.51 -10.58
C GLY A 94 -2.43 -3.11 -9.97
N ALA A 95 -3.09 -2.80 -8.86
CA ALA A 95 -3.06 -1.45 -8.26
C ALA A 95 -1.65 -0.97 -7.89
N ALA A 96 -0.83 -1.83 -7.26
CA ALA A 96 0.54 -1.49 -6.89
C ALA A 96 1.43 -1.31 -8.12
N SER A 97 1.25 -2.11 -9.15
CA SER A 97 1.99 -1.98 -10.42
C SER A 97 1.73 -0.64 -11.11
N TRP A 98 0.47 -0.20 -11.18
CA TRP A 98 0.12 1.13 -11.69
C TRP A 98 0.73 2.25 -10.84
N ALA A 99 0.71 2.11 -9.52
CA ALA A 99 1.28 3.08 -8.60
C ALA A 99 2.82 3.15 -8.71
N ALA A 100 3.48 2.01 -8.94
CA ALA A 100 4.92 1.94 -9.11
C ALA A 100 5.38 2.69 -10.36
N LEU A 101 4.70 2.52 -11.50
CA LEU A 101 5.03 3.23 -12.74
C LEU A 101 4.86 4.75 -12.65
N GLU A 102 3.92 5.24 -11.85
CA GLU A 102 3.77 6.68 -11.61
C GLU A 102 4.98 7.27 -10.84
N VAL A 103 5.69 6.43 -10.11
CA VAL A 103 6.86 6.83 -9.30
C VAL A 103 8.16 6.54 -10.02
N TRP A 104 8.23 5.40 -10.68
CA TRP A 104 9.39 4.93 -11.44
C TRP A 104 8.97 4.61 -12.88
N PRO A 105 8.86 5.63 -13.73
CA PRO A 105 8.41 5.46 -15.13
C PRO A 105 9.36 4.60 -15.99
N GLU A 106 10.60 4.41 -15.53
CA GLU A 106 11.63 3.59 -16.19
C GLU A 106 11.52 2.08 -15.83
N LEU A 107 10.54 1.67 -15.01
CA LEU A 107 10.28 0.24 -14.79
C LEU A 107 10.03 -0.45 -16.13
N ALA A 108 10.82 -1.50 -16.42
CA ALA A 108 10.85 -2.16 -17.72
C ALA A 108 10.09 -3.49 -17.71
N ALA A 109 10.10 -4.23 -16.59
CA ALA A 109 9.50 -5.54 -16.49
C ALA A 109 8.65 -5.67 -15.20
N MET A 110 7.53 -6.39 -15.31
CA MET A 110 6.63 -6.65 -14.19
C MET A 110 6.20 -8.10 -14.19
N ASN A 111 6.16 -8.69 -12.98
CA ASN A 111 5.59 -10.00 -12.75
C ASN A 111 4.43 -9.87 -11.76
N TRP A 112 3.26 -10.37 -12.13
CA TRP A 112 2.07 -10.44 -11.31
C TRP A 112 1.88 -11.85 -10.78
N LEU A 113 1.84 -11.98 -9.47
CA LEU A 113 1.50 -13.23 -8.80
C LEU A 113 0.14 -13.08 -8.12
N ASP A 114 -0.84 -13.90 -8.48
CA ASP A 114 -2.14 -13.94 -7.80
C ASP A 114 -2.76 -15.33 -7.91
N SER A 115 -3.50 -15.76 -6.89
CA SER A 115 -4.21 -17.03 -6.90
C SER A 115 -5.49 -16.98 -7.75
N SER A 116 -6.06 -15.79 -7.96
CA SER A 116 -7.30 -15.57 -8.71
C SER A 116 -7.03 -15.32 -10.20
N PRO A 117 -7.39 -16.26 -11.09
CA PRO A 117 -7.29 -16.02 -12.53
C PRO A 117 -8.17 -14.86 -12.97
N THR A 118 -9.28 -14.61 -12.27
CA THR A 118 -10.21 -13.51 -12.56
C THR A 118 -9.58 -12.16 -12.29
N PHE A 119 -8.77 -12.04 -11.23
CA PHE A 119 -7.97 -10.83 -10.97
C PHE A 119 -6.88 -10.62 -12.03
N LEU A 120 -6.14 -11.66 -12.38
CA LEU A 120 -5.10 -11.54 -13.42
C LEU A 120 -5.71 -11.14 -14.78
N GLN A 121 -6.89 -11.66 -15.11
CA GLN A 121 -7.60 -11.28 -16.34
C GLN A 121 -8.04 -9.80 -16.33
N ILE A 122 -8.62 -9.29 -15.23
CA ILE A 122 -8.99 -7.87 -15.17
C ILE A 122 -7.74 -6.97 -15.16
N ALA A 123 -6.66 -7.36 -14.49
CA ALA A 123 -5.39 -6.64 -14.52
C ALA A 123 -4.86 -6.49 -15.95
N ALA A 124 -4.84 -7.57 -16.72
CA ALA A 124 -4.43 -7.56 -18.15
C ALA A 124 -5.34 -6.66 -19.01
N ARG A 125 -6.68 -6.70 -18.79
CA ARG A 125 -7.61 -5.83 -19.52
C ARG A 125 -7.41 -4.36 -19.18
N LEU A 126 -7.18 -4.01 -17.91
CA LEU A 126 -6.89 -2.64 -17.49
C LEU A 126 -5.55 -2.14 -18.04
N ALA A 127 -4.57 -3.02 -18.16
CA ALA A 127 -3.23 -2.70 -18.66
C ALA A 127 -3.17 -2.55 -20.19
N ARG A 128 -4.16 -3.00 -20.94
CA ARG A 128 -4.13 -3.13 -22.42
C ARG A 128 -3.69 -1.84 -23.16
N ASP A 129 -4.16 -0.69 -22.69
CA ASP A 129 -3.82 0.62 -23.28
C ASP A 129 -2.91 1.45 -22.34
N GLY A 130 -2.30 0.77 -21.37
CA GLY A 130 -1.37 1.37 -20.41
C GLY A 130 0.06 1.46 -20.92
N PRO A 131 1.01 1.91 -20.10
CA PRO A 131 2.44 1.88 -20.40
C PRO A 131 2.96 0.49 -20.80
N ALA A 132 4.05 0.46 -21.56
CA ALA A 132 4.59 -0.76 -22.14
C ALA A 132 4.86 -1.86 -21.10
N ALA A 133 5.47 -1.51 -19.96
CA ALA A 133 5.77 -2.46 -18.90
C ALA A 133 4.52 -3.15 -18.30
N LEU A 134 3.38 -2.45 -18.23
CA LEU A 134 2.11 -3.06 -17.81
C LEU A 134 1.53 -3.97 -18.89
N ARG A 135 1.61 -3.54 -20.17
CA ARG A 135 1.09 -4.37 -21.28
C ARG A 135 1.84 -5.68 -21.45
N SER A 136 3.13 -5.69 -21.13
CA SER A 136 4.01 -6.85 -21.21
C SER A 136 4.20 -7.58 -19.87
N ALA A 137 3.43 -7.22 -18.84
CA ALA A 137 3.55 -7.85 -17.53
C ALA A 137 3.26 -9.36 -17.62
N GLU A 138 4.13 -10.16 -17.02
CA GLU A 138 3.97 -11.61 -16.93
C GLU A 138 3.05 -11.95 -15.76
N ALA A 139 1.94 -12.62 -16.04
CA ALA A 139 0.95 -13.00 -15.05
C ALA A 139 1.08 -14.51 -14.73
N THR A 140 1.37 -14.81 -13.47
CA THR A 140 1.48 -16.18 -12.99
C THR A 140 0.41 -16.46 -11.94
N ARG A 141 -0.45 -17.44 -12.23
CA ARG A 141 -1.39 -17.93 -11.23
C ARG A 141 -0.63 -18.75 -10.19
N THR A 142 -0.57 -18.24 -8.95
CA THR A 142 0.08 -18.95 -7.85
C THR A 142 -0.57 -18.60 -6.52
N ASP A 143 -0.57 -19.56 -5.61
CA ASP A 143 -0.88 -19.32 -4.20
C ASP A 143 0.41 -18.95 -3.48
N LEU A 144 0.47 -17.78 -2.87
CA LEU A 144 1.65 -17.32 -2.12
C LEU A 144 2.02 -18.27 -0.98
N VAL A 145 1.04 -19.03 -0.44
CA VAL A 145 1.27 -20.03 0.62
C VAL A 145 2.02 -21.26 0.11
N ALA A 146 1.98 -21.54 -1.19
CA ALA A 146 2.68 -22.68 -1.77
C ALA A 146 4.22 -22.56 -1.77
N GLY A 147 4.73 -21.36 -1.51
CA GLY A 147 6.15 -21.05 -1.41
C GLY A 147 6.73 -20.31 -2.60
N GLY A 148 7.83 -19.59 -2.35
CA GLY A 148 8.42 -18.61 -3.25
C GLY A 148 9.69 -19.06 -4.00
N SER A 149 10.09 -20.33 -3.94
CA SER A 149 11.37 -20.80 -4.50
C SER A 149 11.52 -20.58 -6.01
N THR A 150 10.41 -20.46 -6.74
CA THR A 150 10.38 -20.24 -8.20
C THR A 150 9.95 -18.81 -8.58
N TRP A 151 9.75 -17.92 -7.62
CA TRP A 151 9.35 -16.55 -7.94
C TRP A 151 10.49 -15.78 -8.60
N PRO A 152 10.19 -14.93 -9.60
CA PRO A 152 11.22 -14.12 -10.24
C PRO A 152 11.82 -13.14 -9.24
N ARG A 153 13.14 -12.94 -9.32
CA ARG A 153 13.81 -11.90 -8.54
C ARG A 153 13.55 -10.54 -9.14
N ALA A 154 13.33 -9.55 -8.28
CA ALA A 154 13.01 -8.20 -8.69
C ALA A 154 13.71 -7.15 -7.82
N ASP A 155 13.98 -5.98 -8.41
CA ASP A 155 14.57 -4.84 -7.71
C ASP A 155 13.57 -4.26 -6.71
N LEU A 156 12.28 -4.26 -7.08
CA LEU A 156 11.16 -3.85 -6.24
C LEU A 156 10.19 -5.02 -6.06
N VAL A 157 9.89 -5.36 -4.81
CA VAL A 157 8.83 -6.32 -4.46
C VAL A 157 7.72 -5.58 -3.75
N ALA A 158 6.50 -5.69 -4.23
CA ALA A 158 5.31 -5.15 -3.60
C ALA A 158 4.37 -6.27 -3.16
N CYS A 159 3.80 -6.14 -1.95
CA CYS A 159 2.71 -6.99 -1.48
C CYS A 159 1.71 -6.08 -0.76
N SER A 160 0.56 -5.84 -1.40
CA SER A 160 -0.41 -4.86 -0.93
C SER A 160 -1.76 -5.50 -0.63
N TYR A 161 -2.19 -5.40 0.65
CA TYR A 161 -3.44 -5.94 1.18
C TYR A 161 -3.58 -7.48 1.04
N ALA A 162 -2.52 -8.19 0.66
CA ALA A 162 -2.53 -9.62 0.43
C ALA A 162 -2.14 -10.44 1.67
N LEU A 163 -1.26 -9.94 2.55
CA LEU A 163 -0.91 -10.65 3.78
C LEU A 163 -2.12 -10.88 4.69
N ALA A 164 -3.13 -10.01 4.63
CA ALA A 164 -4.39 -10.18 5.34
C ALA A 164 -5.17 -11.44 4.94
N GLU A 165 -4.95 -11.96 3.75
CA GLU A 165 -5.62 -13.15 3.22
C GLU A 165 -4.83 -14.45 3.48
N ILE A 166 -3.59 -14.33 3.97
CA ILE A 166 -2.71 -15.46 4.27
C ILE A 166 -2.97 -15.94 5.70
N PRO A 167 -3.09 -17.27 5.93
CA PRO A 167 -3.19 -17.84 7.28
C PRO A 167 -2.04 -17.34 8.18
N ALA A 168 -2.37 -17.04 9.45
CA ALA A 168 -1.43 -16.38 10.36
C ALA A 168 -0.11 -17.16 10.55
N ASP A 169 -0.19 -18.49 10.59
CA ASP A 169 0.96 -19.40 10.72
C ASP A 169 1.84 -19.46 9.47
N ARG A 170 1.36 -18.95 8.33
CA ARG A 170 2.09 -18.93 7.05
C ARG A 170 2.66 -17.55 6.69
N GLN A 171 2.22 -16.48 7.36
CA GLN A 171 2.63 -15.09 7.03
C GLN A 171 4.13 -14.87 7.13
N ALA A 172 4.78 -15.47 8.13
CA ALA A 172 6.24 -15.36 8.31
C ALA A 172 7.00 -16.03 7.15
N ALA A 173 6.57 -17.23 6.71
CA ALA A 173 7.18 -17.93 5.60
C ALA A 173 7.02 -17.14 4.28
N VAL A 174 5.80 -16.67 3.99
CA VAL A 174 5.55 -15.84 2.79
C VAL A 174 6.37 -14.56 2.82
N THR A 175 6.49 -13.90 3.97
CA THR A 175 7.35 -12.71 4.12
C THR A 175 8.81 -13.02 3.82
N ALA A 176 9.32 -14.16 4.26
CA ALA A 176 10.68 -14.62 3.98
C ALA A 176 10.90 -14.93 2.49
N ASP A 177 9.91 -15.56 1.84
CA ASP A 177 9.95 -15.83 0.40
C ASP A 177 9.95 -14.53 -0.43
N LEU A 178 9.09 -13.57 -0.07
CA LEU A 178 9.09 -12.23 -0.68
C LEU A 178 10.45 -11.53 -0.51
N TRP A 179 11.04 -11.63 0.68
CA TRP A 179 12.36 -11.08 0.92
C TRP A 179 13.44 -11.78 0.10
N THR A 180 13.37 -13.09 -0.05
CA THR A 180 14.30 -13.85 -0.90
C THR A 180 14.21 -13.42 -2.36
N ALA A 181 13.01 -13.14 -2.87
CA ALA A 181 12.81 -12.62 -4.23
C ALA A 181 13.23 -11.15 -4.41
N CYS A 182 13.37 -10.39 -3.32
CA CYS A 182 13.71 -8.97 -3.34
C CYS A 182 15.22 -8.76 -3.47
N GLU A 183 15.66 -8.05 -4.49
CA GLU A 183 17.07 -7.66 -4.67
C GLU A 183 17.37 -6.23 -4.22
N GLY A 184 16.35 -5.40 -4.05
CA GLY A 184 16.48 -4.01 -3.68
C GLY A 184 15.56 -3.59 -2.53
N LEU A 185 14.34 -3.20 -2.85
CA LEU A 185 13.38 -2.66 -1.92
C LEU A 185 12.08 -3.48 -1.90
N MET A 186 11.58 -3.79 -0.72
CA MET A 186 10.29 -4.42 -0.50
C MET A 186 9.32 -3.46 0.16
N ALA A 187 8.11 -3.36 -0.39
CA ALA A 187 7.00 -2.58 0.14
C ALA A 187 5.85 -3.51 0.55
N LEU A 188 5.55 -3.56 1.83
CA LEU A 188 4.35 -4.21 2.37
C LEU A 188 3.33 -3.14 2.73
N VAL A 189 2.10 -3.29 2.26
CA VAL A 189 0.99 -2.37 2.55
C VAL A 189 -0.21 -3.16 3.04
N GLU A 190 -0.77 -2.74 4.18
CA GLU A 190 -1.87 -3.42 4.84
C GLU A 190 -2.97 -2.42 5.25
N PRO A 191 -4.20 -2.88 5.53
CA PRO A 191 -5.21 -2.01 6.11
C PRO A 191 -4.71 -1.31 7.38
N GLY A 192 -5.07 -0.04 7.57
CA GLY A 192 -4.72 0.77 8.74
C GLY A 192 -5.46 0.36 10.01
N THR A 193 -5.58 -0.94 10.26
CA THR A 193 -6.25 -1.55 11.41
C THR A 193 -5.23 -2.10 12.41
N PRO A 194 -5.61 -2.33 13.68
CA PRO A 194 -4.74 -3.01 14.64
C PRO A 194 -4.18 -4.34 14.14
N SER A 195 -4.98 -5.13 13.43
CA SER A 195 -4.55 -6.41 12.87
C SER A 195 -3.58 -6.26 11.69
N GLY A 196 -3.79 -5.25 10.81
CA GLY A 196 -2.86 -4.92 9.73
C GLY A 196 -1.50 -4.46 10.28
N PHE A 197 -1.53 -3.59 11.29
CA PHE A 197 -0.32 -3.17 11.99
C PHE A 197 0.41 -4.35 12.67
N ALA A 198 -0.31 -5.25 13.33
CA ALA A 198 0.30 -6.40 13.99
C ALA A 198 1.04 -7.31 12.98
N ARG A 199 0.45 -7.56 11.79
CA ARG A 199 1.11 -8.32 10.71
C ARG A 199 2.39 -7.64 10.26
N LEU A 200 2.36 -6.34 10.00
CA LEU A 200 3.53 -5.59 9.57
C LEU A 200 4.61 -5.51 10.66
N ARG A 201 4.24 -5.45 11.93
CA ARG A 201 5.19 -5.48 13.05
C ARG A 201 5.91 -6.82 13.10
N ALA A 202 5.20 -7.93 12.95
CA ALA A 202 5.80 -9.27 12.89
C ALA A 202 6.70 -9.42 11.65
N ALA A 203 6.25 -8.97 10.48
CA ALA A 203 7.06 -8.96 9.25
C ALA A 203 8.33 -8.12 9.43
N ARG A 204 8.23 -6.95 10.05
CA ARG A 204 9.38 -6.08 10.34
C ARG A 204 10.44 -6.78 11.19
N GLU A 205 10.04 -7.44 12.26
CA GLU A 205 10.96 -8.16 13.16
C GLU A 205 11.67 -9.30 12.41
N ALA A 206 10.91 -10.07 11.62
CA ALA A 206 11.45 -11.16 10.81
C ALA A 206 12.44 -10.67 9.73
N LEU A 207 12.15 -9.54 9.09
CA LEU A 207 13.01 -8.95 8.06
C LEU A 207 14.31 -8.38 8.64
N ILE A 208 14.24 -7.70 9.77
CA ILE A 208 15.45 -7.21 10.47
C ILE A 208 16.35 -8.38 10.86
N ALA A 209 15.77 -9.48 11.36
CA ALA A 209 16.54 -10.69 11.68
C ALA A 209 17.22 -11.32 10.44
N GLN A 210 16.71 -11.06 9.24
CA GLN A 210 17.28 -11.47 7.95
C GLN A 210 18.19 -10.41 7.32
N GLY A 211 18.59 -9.38 8.06
CA GLY A 211 19.49 -8.33 7.61
C GLY A 211 18.86 -7.22 6.76
N ALA A 212 17.53 -7.10 6.75
CA ALA A 212 16.88 -5.99 6.09
C ALA A 212 17.08 -4.68 6.85
N GLN A 213 17.23 -3.59 6.12
CA GLN A 213 17.22 -2.24 6.65
C GLN A 213 15.81 -1.66 6.49
N ILE A 214 15.16 -1.28 7.58
CA ILE A 214 13.87 -0.60 7.51
C ILE A 214 14.08 0.86 7.18
N LEU A 215 13.47 1.34 6.10
CA LEU A 215 13.56 2.72 5.63
C LEU A 215 12.38 3.59 6.10
N ALA A 216 11.17 2.98 6.19
CA ALA A 216 9.97 3.67 6.62
C ALA A 216 8.88 2.66 7.07
N PRO A 217 7.92 3.06 7.88
CA PRO A 217 7.76 4.37 8.50
C PRO A 217 8.72 4.59 9.68
N CYS A 218 9.34 3.50 10.18
CA CYS A 218 10.16 3.51 11.40
C CYS A 218 11.46 4.30 11.21
N PRO A 219 11.81 5.19 12.13
CA PRO A 219 13.09 5.91 12.13
C PRO A 219 14.25 5.09 12.70
N HIS A 220 14.03 3.83 13.08
CA HIS A 220 15.01 2.97 13.76
C HIS A 220 14.82 1.49 13.42
N GLN A 221 15.87 0.70 13.69
CA GLN A 221 15.86 -0.76 13.55
C GLN A 221 15.52 -1.49 14.88
N GLY A 222 15.46 -0.76 16.01
CA GLY A 222 15.14 -1.29 17.35
C GLY A 222 13.67 -1.77 17.48
N PRO A 223 13.28 -2.32 18.65
CA PRO A 223 11.92 -2.76 18.91
C PRO A 223 10.89 -1.64 18.68
N CYS A 224 9.72 -2.00 18.16
CA CYS A 224 8.65 -1.04 17.95
C CYS A 224 8.11 -0.53 19.31
N PRO A 225 8.06 0.81 19.55
CA PRO A 225 7.64 1.36 20.82
C PRO A 225 6.11 1.42 20.99
N MET A 226 5.33 1.04 19.97
CA MET A 226 3.86 1.04 20.07
C MET A 226 3.39 -0.06 21.02
N ALA A 227 2.52 0.30 21.95
CA ALA A 227 2.03 -0.59 23.01
C ALA A 227 0.53 -0.36 23.29
N GLY A 228 -0.09 -1.32 23.98
CA GLY A 228 -1.53 -1.27 24.30
C GLY A 228 -2.40 -1.26 23.05
N ASP A 229 -3.41 -0.41 23.07
CA ASP A 229 -4.39 -0.26 21.99
C ASP A 229 -3.95 0.74 20.90
N ASP A 230 -2.71 1.21 20.94
CA ASP A 230 -2.16 2.16 19.98
C ASP A 230 -1.47 1.42 18.81
N TRP A 231 -1.67 1.89 17.58
CA TRP A 231 -1.06 1.28 16.40
C TRP A 231 -0.63 2.32 15.37
N CYS A 232 0.45 2.01 14.67
CA CYS A 232 1.01 2.86 13.61
C CYS A 232 0.22 2.66 12.31
N HIS A 233 -0.44 3.71 11.85
CA HIS A 233 -1.14 3.75 10.57
C HIS A 233 -1.17 5.18 10.03
N PHE A 234 -1.59 5.33 8.79
CA PHE A 234 -1.65 6.59 8.07
C PHE A 234 -2.93 6.66 7.26
N SER A 235 -3.20 7.80 6.65
CA SER A 235 -4.38 7.97 5.81
C SER A 235 -4.03 8.70 4.53
N VAL A 236 -4.67 8.30 3.42
CA VAL A 236 -4.56 8.99 2.15
C VAL A 236 -5.94 9.31 1.59
N ARG A 237 -6.12 10.56 1.16
CA ARG A 237 -7.35 10.99 0.50
C ARG A 237 -7.30 10.72 -0.99
N LEU A 238 -8.41 10.17 -1.52
CA LEU A 238 -8.62 9.95 -2.95
C LEU A 238 -10.01 10.45 -3.38
N PRO A 239 -10.17 10.96 -4.61
CA PRO A 239 -11.48 11.33 -5.13
C PRO A 239 -12.26 10.06 -5.52
N ARG A 240 -13.59 10.12 -5.37
CA ARG A 240 -14.51 9.09 -5.87
C ARG A 240 -15.18 9.56 -7.15
N SER A 241 -15.05 8.77 -8.21
CA SER A 241 -15.88 8.95 -9.40
C SER A 241 -17.36 8.71 -9.08
N ARG A 242 -18.25 9.10 -10.00
CA ARG A 242 -19.68 8.80 -9.87
C ARG A 242 -19.94 7.31 -9.70
N ASP A 243 -19.33 6.46 -10.55
CA ASP A 243 -19.50 5.01 -10.51
C ASP A 243 -18.92 4.41 -9.24
N HIS A 244 -17.79 4.91 -8.74
CA HIS A 244 -17.21 4.50 -7.46
C HIS A 244 -18.15 4.80 -6.29
N ARG A 245 -18.77 5.99 -6.27
CA ARG A 245 -19.77 6.34 -5.25
C ARG A 245 -20.98 5.41 -5.28
N LEU A 246 -21.53 5.16 -6.47
CA LEU A 246 -22.65 4.25 -6.65
C LEU A 246 -22.33 2.82 -6.20
N ALA A 247 -21.15 2.30 -6.56
CA ALA A 247 -20.71 0.97 -6.16
C ALA A 247 -20.58 0.81 -4.64
N LYS A 248 -20.15 1.86 -3.92
CA LYS A 248 -19.96 1.84 -2.45
C LYS A 248 -21.16 2.37 -1.67
N GLY A 249 -22.23 2.86 -2.33
CA GLY A 249 -23.33 3.54 -1.66
C GLY A 249 -22.88 4.79 -0.90
N ALA A 250 -21.88 5.51 -1.45
CA ALA A 250 -21.24 6.63 -0.77
C ALA A 250 -21.76 7.99 -1.28
N GLU A 251 -22.04 8.92 -0.36
CA GLU A 251 -22.53 10.26 -0.69
C GLU A 251 -21.40 11.25 -0.99
N VAL A 252 -20.31 11.21 -0.20
CA VAL A 252 -19.21 12.17 -0.32
C VAL A 252 -18.29 11.87 -1.52
N PRO A 253 -17.75 12.91 -2.19
CA PRO A 253 -16.95 12.76 -3.40
C PRO A 253 -15.49 12.34 -3.14
N PHE A 254 -15.14 11.96 -1.93
CA PHE A 254 -13.80 11.51 -1.56
C PHE A 254 -13.86 10.31 -0.61
N GLU A 255 -12.72 9.66 -0.47
CA GLU A 255 -12.47 8.61 0.52
C GLU A 255 -11.14 8.89 1.21
N ASP A 256 -11.08 8.67 2.51
CA ASP A 256 -9.85 8.62 3.27
C ASP A 256 -9.55 7.13 3.54
N GLU A 257 -8.56 6.59 2.85
CA GLU A 257 -8.14 5.20 3.04
C GLU A 257 -7.11 5.11 4.16
N PRO A 258 -7.43 4.46 5.29
CA PRO A 258 -6.45 4.16 6.31
C PRO A 258 -5.58 2.99 5.89
N TYR A 259 -4.26 3.14 5.98
CA TYR A 259 -3.29 2.11 5.66
C TYR A 259 -2.14 2.07 6.65
N ALA A 260 -1.52 0.90 6.78
CA ALA A 260 -0.23 0.72 7.42
C ALA A 260 0.76 0.19 6.39
N TYR A 261 2.05 0.47 6.55
CA TYR A 261 3.04 0.04 5.58
C TYR A 261 4.41 -0.24 6.20
N LEU A 262 5.24 -0.95 5.47
CA LEU A 262 6.63 -1.19 5.76
C LEU A 262 7.45 -1.11 4.48
N LEU A 263 8.51 -0.30 4.50
CA LEU A 263 9.55 -0.29 3.48
C LEU A 263 10.81 -0.91 4.08
N ALA A 264 11.19 -2.06 3.54
CA ALA A 264 12.41 -2.77 3.87
C ALA A 264 13.34 -2.81 2.65
N ALA A 265 14.61 -2.59 2.82
CA ALA A 265 15.58 -2.55 1.73
C ALA A 265 16.80 -3.40 2.04
N ARG A 266 17.50 -3.80 0.99
CA ARG A 266 18.87 -4.33 1.13
C ARG A 266 19.79 -3.24 1.69
N PRO A 267 20.78 -3.60 2.52
CA PRO A 267 21.69 -2.61 3.11
C PRO A 267 22.33 -1.68 2.06
N GLY A 268 22.42 -0.39 2.38
CA GLY A 268 23.05 0.60 1.52
C GLY A 268 22.16 1.26 0.45
N ILE A 269 20.89 0.85 0.32
CA ILE A 269 19.97 1.42 -0.69
C ILE A 269 19.42 2.79 -0.27
N GLY A 270 19.24 3.03 1.03
CA GLY A 270 18.67 4.29 1.51
C GLY A 270 18.82 4.45 3.02
N ALA A 271 18.12 5.44 3.58
CA ALA A 271 18.17 5.73 5.00
C ALA A 271 16.77 6.09 5.55
N ALA A 272 16.50 5.67 6.79
CA ALA A 272 15.30 6.09 7.51
C ALA A 272 15.32 7.59 7.81
N ALA A 273 14.12 8.19 7.95
CA ALA A 273 14.01 9.55 8.45
C ALA A 273 14.36 9.63 9.94
N PRO A 274 14.80 10.81 10.45
CA PRO A 274 15.09 10.97 11.88
C PRO A 274 13.89 10.77 12.79
N ALA A 275 12.69 11.15 12.33
CA ALA A 275 11.44 10.92 13.05
C ALA A 275 10.25 10.80 12.11
N ARG A 276 9.12 10.26 12.62
CA ARG A 276 7.85 10.11 11.91
C ARG A 276 6.69 10.68 12.70
N VAL A 277 5.85 11.49 12.05
CA VAL A 277 4.60 12.00 12.64
C VAL A 277 3.55 10.89 12.63
N LEU A 278 3.09 10.47 13.81
CA LEU A 278 2.23 9.29 13.98
C LEU A 278 0.73 9.58 14.07
N ALA A 279 0.36 10.84 14.18
CA ALA A 279 -1.04 11.26 14.26
C ALA A 279 -1.20 12.66 13.65
N PRO A 280 -2.42 13.06 13.26
CA PRO A 280 -2.67 14.42 12.79
C PRO A 280 -2.16 15.45 13.81
N PRO A 281 -1.33 16.44 13.39
CA PRO A 281 -0.89 17.51 14.28
C PRO A 281 -2.06 18.27 14.89
N ARG A 282 -2.03 18.50 16.21
CA ARG A 282 -3.09 19.22 16.91
C ARG A 282 -2.72 20.69 17.07
N SER A 283 -3.33 21.54 16.25
CA SER A 283 -3.09 22.99 16.30
C SER A 283 -4.01 23.64 17.33
N ALA A 284 -3.41 24.41 18.25
CA ALA A 284 -4.11 25.18 19.26
C ALA A 284 -3.51 26.60 19.35
N LYS A 285 -4.17 27.49 20.13
CA LYS A 285 -3.72 28.88 20.28
C LYS A 285 -2.26 29.03 20.76
N PRO A 286 -1.75 28.21 21.75
CA PRO A 286 -0.37 28.31 22.20
C PRO A 286 0.68 27.66 21.28
N GLY A 287 0.29 26.71 20.41
CA GLY A 287 1.24 25.98 19.59
C GLY A 287 0.65 24.77 18.87
N ILE A 288 1.50 23.84 18.47
CA ILE A 288 1.16 22.60 17.78
C ILE A 288 1.72 21.42 18.57
N ASP A 289 0.84 20.47 18.91
CA ASP A 289 1.23 19.18 19.47
C ASP A 289 1.47 18.17 18.35
N LEU A 290 2.60 17.46 18.43
CA LEU A 290 3.00 16.38 17.56
C LEU A 290 3.18 15.10 18.37
N LYS A 291 2.75 13.97 17.81
CA LYS A 291 3.09 12.62 18.28
C LYS A 291 4.12 12.05 17.31
N LEU A 292 5.34 11.85 17.79
CA LEU A 292 6.45 11.37 16.95
C LEU A 292 6.88 9.97 17.36
N CYS A 293 7.33 9.19 16.37
CA CYS A 293 8.23 8.08 16.57
C CYS A 293 9.64 8.55 16.25
N THR A 294 10.59 8.32 17.15
CA THR A 294 12.00 8.70 17.04
C THR A 294 12.89 7.47 17.33
N PRO A 295 14.19 7.53 17.10
CA PRO A 295 15.11 6.45 17.51
C PRO A 295 15.08 6.16 19.03
N ALA A 296 14.68 7.14 19.84
CA ALA A 296 14.53 6.98 21.29
C ALA A 296 13.16 6.42 21.73
N GLY A 297 12.21 6.28 20.79
CA GLY A 297 10.85 5.78 21.04
C GLY A 297 9.75 6.79 20.71
N LEU A 298 8.61 6.69 21.41
CA LEU A 298 7.50 7.63 21.24
C LEU A 298 7.81 8.94 21.97
N GLU A 299 7.67 10.05 21.26
CA GLU A 299 7.97 11.40 21.76
C GLU A 299 6.78 12.33 21.49
N PRO A 300 6.11 12.85 22.53
CA PRO A 300 5.24 14.01 22.39
C PRO A 300 6.10 15.27 22.25
N ARG A 301 5.90 16.05 21.19
CA ARG A 301 6.63 17.30 20.94
C ARG A 301 5.66 18.45 20.82
N PHE A 302 5.88 19.52 21.57
CA PHE A 302 5.11 20.75 21.50
C PHE A 302 5.92 21.88 20.87
N ALA A 303 5.47 22.36 19.70
CA ALA A 303 6.05 23.52 19.04
C ALA A 303 5.28 24.79 19.46
N ALA A 304 5.85 25.55 20.39
CA ALA A 304 5.23 26.76 20.90
C ALA A 304 5.20 27.86 19.83
N ARG A 305 4.07 28.60 19.71
CA ARG A 305 3.95 29.71 18.72
C ARG A 305 4.97 30.82 18.94
N ARG A 306 5.45 31.02 20.18
CA ARG A 306 6.53 31.98 20.51
C ARG A 306 7.90 31.56 19.95
N ASP A 307 8.13 30.27 19.79
CA ASP A 307 9.30 29.74 19.08
C ASP A 307 8.98 29.71 17.58
N LYS A 308 9.29 30.80 16.91
CA LYS A 308 8.94 30.98 15.49
C LYS A 308 9.55 29.94 14.57
N ALA A 309 10.77 29.45 14.87
CA ALA A 309 11.47 28.46 14.07
C ALA A 309 10.82 27.09 14.20
N ALA A 310 10.67 26.57 15.40
CA ALA A 310 10.02 25.29 15.67
C ALA A 310 8.55 25.29 15.18
N TYR A 311 7.82 26.38 15.42
CA TYR A 311 6.44 26.51 14.97
C TYR A 311 6.31 26.53 13.44
N ALA A 312 7.23 27.20 12.72
CA ALA A 312 7.23 27.25 11.26
C ALA A 312 7.46 25.86 10.63
N VAL A 313 8.29 25.02 11.26
CA VAL A 313 8.48 23.61 10.86
C VAL A 313 7.22 22.81 11.17
N ALA A 314 6.78 22.81 12.41
CA ALA A 314 5.66 21.99 12.87
C ALA A 314 4.36 22.23 12.10
N ARG A 315 4.07 23.47 11.70
CA ARG A 315 2.86 23.83 10.96
C ARG A 315 2.84 23.30 9.50
N ARG A 316 3.96 22.81 8.98
CA ARG A 316 4.07 22.22 7.63
C ARG A 316 3.96 20.71 7.67
N LEU A 317 4.13 20.11 8.86
CA LEU A 317 4.05 18.67 9.04
C LEU A 317 2.58 18.22 9.03
N ASP A 318 2.36 17.09 8.41
CA ASP A 318 1.08 16.38 8.42
C ASP A 318 1.28 14.94 8.92
N TRP A 319 0.19 14.25 9.14
CA TRP A 319 0.20 12.86 9.57
C TRP A 319 0.91 11.97 8.54
N GLY A 320 1.95 11.27 8.99
CA GLY A 320 2.77 10.41 8.17
C GLY A 320 4.02 11.07 7.61
N ASP A 321 4.21 12.38 7.80
CA ASP A 321 5.41 13.04 7.32
C ASP A 321 6.66 12.62 8.11
N ALA A 322 7.79 12.61 7.41
CA ALA A 322 9.10 12.59 8.04
C ALA A 322 9.35 13.92 8.75
N ALA A 323 9.85 13.89 9.97
CA ALA A 323 10.24 15.07 10.73
C ALA A 323 11.75 15.03 10.99
N GLU A 324 12.38 16.22 10.99
CA GLU A 324 13.79 16.44 11.33
C GLU A 324 13.94 16.82 12.80
#